data_ea8d4efe7117c8b29b2b8e810208c14a
#
_entry.id   ea8d4efe7117c8b29b2b8e810208c14a
#
_cell.length_a   1.000
_cell.length_b   1.000
_cell.length_c   1.000
_cell.angle_alpha   90.00
_cell.angle_beta   90.00
_cell.angle_gamma   90.00
#
_symmetry.space_group_name_H-M   'P 1'
#
loop_
_entity.id
_entity.type
_entity.pdbx_description
1 polymer ?
#
loop_
_entity_poly.entity_id
_entity_poly.type
_entity_poly.pdbx_seq_one_letter_code
_entity_poly.pdbx_strand_id
1 'polypeptide(L)'
;MVAVVFGARGNVGRHVAAGLLAAGEEVRATSRTPDAAGLSPRMRVVAADLERAETLPAALDGAEQVFLYAKPDGVQGFVEAAEAAGVRHVVLLSSASIVAPGAEQNPIARQHRAVELAIERSGIDWTFIRPGMFATNTLWWWQRSIQTEGVVRNPYPDAQTAPVHEKDMAAPAVTALTEPGHQGQACTV
;
A
#
# COMPACT_ATOMS: atom_id res chain seq x y z
N MET A 1 -6.77 -6.39 -17.90
CA MET A 1 -5.66 -5.47 -17.50
C MET A 1 -4.79 -6.18 -16.47
N VAL A 2 -3.45 -5.99 -16.52
CA VAL A 2 -2.54 -6.60 -15.54
C VAL A 2 -2.27 -5.61 -14.41
N ALA A 3 -2.74 -5.95 -13.21
CA ALA A 3 -2.49 -5.17 -12.01
C ALA A 3 -1.44 -5.86 -11.12
N VAL A 4 -0.37 -5.16 -10.78
CA VAL A 4 0.68 -5.67 -9.88
C VAL A 4 0.42 -5.17 -8.46
N VAL A 5 0.41 -6.09 -7.49
CA VAL A 5 0.19 -5.76 -6.08
C VAL A 5 1.46 -6.04 -5.29
N PHE A 6 2.17 -4.98 -4.91
CA PHE A 6 3.25 -5.08 -3.94
C PHE A 6 2.68 -5.25 -2.53
N GLY A 7 3.25 -6.18 -1.78
CA GLY A 7 2.77 -6.49 -0.44
C GLY A 7 1.44 -7.24 -0.38
N ALA A 8 1.13 -8.07 -1.37
CA ALA A 8 -0.13 -8.85 -1.46
C ALA A 8 -0.39 -9.80 -0.26
N ARG A 9 0.60 -10.07 0.58
CA ARG A 9 0.45 -10.82 1.85
C ARG A 9 0.27 -9.92 3.08
N GLY A 10 0.41 -8.60 2.89
CA GLY A 10 0.26 -7.60 3.96
C GLY A 10 -1.19 -7.34 4.33
N ASN A 11 -1.38 -6.58 5.40
CA ASN A 11 -2.70 -6.31 5.97
C ASN A 11 -3.66 -5.62 4.99
N VAL A 12 -3.19 -4.68 4.17
CA VAL A 12 -3.99 -3.98 3.16
C VAL A 12 -3.88 -4.68 1.80
N GLY A 13 -2.65 -5.00 1.36
CA GLY A 13 -2.41 -5.55 0.02
C GLY A 13 -3.18 -6.85 -0.28
N ARG A 14 -3.41 -7.70 0.73
CA ARG A 14 -4.25 -8.90 0.56
C ARG A 14 -5.70 -8.58 0.18
N HIS A 15 -6.25 -7.50 0.73
CA HIS A 15 -7.61 -7.06 0.42
C HIS A 15 -7.67 -6.36 -0.94
N VAL A 16 -6.64 -5.60 -1.32
CA VAL A 16 -6.52 -5.03 -2.66
C VAL A 16 -6.46 -6.15 -3.70
N ALA A 17 -5.58 -7.12 -3.51
CA ALA A 17 -5.44 -8.25 -4.43
C ALA A 17 -6.75 -9.06 -4.56
N ALA A 18 -7.45 -9.30 -3.44
CA ALA A 18 -8.74 -9.97 -3.45
C ALA A 18 -9.83 -9.16 -4.16
N GLY A 19 -9.86 -7.83 -3.95
CA GLY A 19 -10.82 -6.93 -4.60
C GLY A 19 -10.62 -6.87 -6.11
N LEU A 20 -9.37 -6.78 -6.57
CA LEU A 20 -9.03 -6.79 -8.00
C LEU A 20 -9.43 -8.11 -8.68
N LEU A 21 -9.18 -9.26 -8.01
CA LEU A 21 -9.64 -10.56 -8.53
C LEU A 21 -11.17 -10.65 -8.60
N ALA A 22 -11.87 -10.06 -7.64
CA ALA A 22 -13.34 -10.03 -7.63
C ALA A 22 -13.88 -9.12 -8.75
N ALA A 23 -13.17 -8.06 -9.09
CA ALA A 23 -13.46 -7.19 -10.24
C ALA A 23 -13.10 -7.82 -11.61
N GLY A 24 -12.50 -9.01 -11.62
CA GLY A 24 -12.15 -9.72 -12.85
C GLY A 24 -10.79 -9.36 -13.44
N GLU A 25 -9.96 -8.63 -12.70
CA GLU A 25 -8.64 -8.22 -13.15
C GLU A 25 -7.62 -9.37 -13.07
N GLU A 26 -6.62 -9.33 -13.95
CA GLU A 26 -5.45 -10.20 -13.85
C GLU A 26 -4.51 -9.63 -12.76
N VAL A 27 -4.32 -10.39 -11.68
CA VAL A 27 -3.52 -9.96 -10.54
C VAL A 27 -2.17 -10.67 -10.49
N ARG A 28 -1.11 -9.88 -10.51
CA ARG A 28 0.25 -10.32 -10.24
C ARG A 28 0.65 -9.87 -8.84
N ALA A 29 0.83 -10.82 -7.94
CA ALA A 29 1.28 -10.56 -6.58
C ALA A 29 2.80 -10.59 -6.49
N THR A 30 3.41 -9.66 -5.79
CA THR A 30 4.85 -9.70 -5.53
C THR A 30 5.16 -10.23 -4.13
N SER A 31 6.25 -10.98 -4.02
CA SER A 31 6.77 -11.47 -2.74
C SER A 31 8.30 -11.55 -2.79
N ARG A 32 8.96 -11.23 -1.68
CA ARG A 32 10.42 -11.45 -1.53
C ARG A 32 10.78 -12.93 -1.56
N THR A 33 9.87 -13.78 -1.11
CA THR A 33 9.92 -15.23 -1.22
C THR A 33 8.72 -15.67 -2.05
N PRO A 34 8.91 -16.20 -3.27
CA PRO A 34 7.81 -16.50 -4.19
C PRO A 34 6.93 -17.70 -3.76
N ASP A 35 7.05 -18.16 -2.53
CA ASP A 35 6.11 -19.11 -1.96
C ASP A 35 4.69 -18.52 -1.97
N ALA A 36 3.81 -19.12 -2.76
CA ALA A 36 2.43 -18.71 -2.92
C ALA A 36 1.53 -19.10 -1.73
N ALA A 37 2.07 -19.63 -0.64
CA ALA A 37 1.29 -20.03 0.52
C ALA A 37 0.47 -18.85 1.07
N GLY A 38 -0.84 -19.05 1.17
CA GLY A 38 -1.80 -18.06 1.64
C GLY A 38 -2.25 -17.02 0.59
N LEU A 39 -1.81 -17.13 -0.67
CA LEU A 39 -2.35 -16.37 -1.80
C LEU A 39 -3.32 -17.23 -2.63
N SER A 40 -4.26 -16.57 -3.30
CA SER A 40 -5.18 -17.24 -4.21
C SER A 40 -4.41 -17.91 -5.37
N PRO A 41 -4.74 -19.15 -5.76
CA PRO A 41 -4.15 -19.79 -6.93
C PRO A 41 -4.47 -19.07 -8.25
N ARG A 42 -5.41 -18.14 -8.24
CA ARG A 42 -5.73 -17.26 -9.39
C ARG A 42 -4.71 -16.14 -9.58
N MET A 43 -3.79 -15.91 -8.62
CA MET A 43 -2.75 -14.90 -8.72
C MET A 43 -1.46 -15.51 -9.28
N ARG A 44 -0.82 -14.81 -10.20
CA ARG A 44 0.57 -15.10 -10.56
C ARG A 44 1.47 -14.48 -9.49
N VAL A 45 2.31 -15.28 -8.85
CA VAL A 45 3.29 -14.77 -7.87
C VAL A 45 4.66 -14.61 -8.53
N VAL A 46 5.26 -13.43 -8.33
CA VAL A 46 6.58 -13.10 -8.87
C VAL A 46 7.50 -12.63 -7.74
N ALA A 47 8.76 -13.05 -7.77
CA ALA A 47 9.77 -12.58 -6.84
C ALA A 47 10.07 -11.10 -7.11
N ALA A 48 9.87 -10.24 -6.12
CA ALA A 48 10.30 -8.85 -6.17
C ALA A 48 10.52 -8.28 -4.76
N ASP A 49 11.51 -7.42 -4.66
CA ASP A 49 11.84 -6.65 -3.47
C ASP A 49 12.09 -5.20 -3.87
N LEU A 50 11.36 -4.25 -3.26
CA LEU A 50 11.51 -2.83 -3.56
C LEU A 50 12.92 -2.31 -3.25
N GLU A 51 13.64 -2.92 -2.31
CA GLU A 51 15.03 -2.55 -1.99
C GLU A 51 16.05 -3.18 -2.96
N ARG A 52 15.60 -4.00 -3.90
CA ARG A 52 16.43 -4.67 -4.89
C ARG A 52 15.91 -4.38 -6.29
N ALA A 53 16.33 -3.24 -6.84
CA ALA A 53 15.85 -2.72 -8.12
C ALA A 53 15.95 -3.73 -9.27
N GLU A 54 16.97 -4.62 -9.27
CA GLU A 54 17.17 -5.65 -10.27
C GLU A 54 16.05 -6.70 -10.31
N THR A 55 15.22 -6.78 -9.28
CA THR A 55 14.08 -7.72 -9.23
C THR A 55 12.79 -7.14 -9.81
N LEU A 56 12.72 -5.83 -10.02
CA LEU A 56 11.50 -5.12 -10.37
C LEU A 56 11.09 -5.28 -11.84
N PRO A 57 12.01 -5.30 -12.83
CA PRO A 57 11.61 -5.41 -14.23
C PRO A 57 10.76 -6.65 -14.53
N ALA A 58 11.13 -7.81 -13.98
CA ALA A 58 10.36 -9.05 -14.18
C ALA A 58 8.97 -9.00 -13.53
N ALA A 59 8.83 -8.27 -12.42
CA ALA A 59 7.56 -8.09 -11.73
C ALA A 59 6.64 -7.10 -12.46
N LEU A 60 7.19 -6.11 -13.14
CA LEU A 60 6.46 -5.04 -13.82
C LEU A 60 6.24 -5.27 -15.32
N ASP A 61 6.84 -6.32 -15.89
CA ASP A 61 6.72 -6.64 -17.31
C ASP A 61 5.25 -6.74 -17.76
N GLY A 62 4.82 -5.87 -18.69
CA GLY A 62 3.46 -5.78 -19.18
C GLY A 62 2.41 -5.33 -18.13
N ALA A 63 2.85 -4.80 -17.01
CA ALA A 63 1.96 -4.22 -16.00
C ALA A 63 1.41 -2.86 -16.47
N GLU A 64 0.11 -2.67 -16.32
CA GLU A 64 -0.54 -1.39 -16.61
C GLU A 64 -0.76 -0.57 -15.35
N GLN A 65 -1.03 -1.23 -14.24
CA GLN A 65 -1.35 -0.60 -12.96
C GLN A 65 -0.63 -1.28 -11.81
N VAL A 66 -0.30 -0.50 -10.79
CA VAL A 66 0.44 -0.98 -9.63
C VAL A 66 -0.20 -0.46 -8.34
N PHE A 67 -0.47 -1.38 -7.40
CA PHE A 67 -0.63 -1.03 -5.99
C PHE A 67 0.72 -1.11 -5.29
N LEU A 68 1.11 0.00 -4.65
CA LEU A 68 2.38 0.14 -3.96
C LEU A 68 2.17 0.53 -2.49
N TYR A 69 2.98 0.02 -1.58
CA TYR A 69 3.10 0.57 -0.22
C TYR A 69 4.36 1.45 -0.12
N ALA A 70 4.33 2.43 0.79
CA ALA A 70 5.45 3.38 0.92
C ALA A 70 6.73 2.69 1.42
N LYS A 71 7.78 2.74 0.61
CA LYS A 71 9.12 2.24 0.90
C LYS A 71 10.16 3.26 0.37
N PRO A 72 10.60 4.22 1.19
CA PRO A 72 11.48 5.30 0.74
C PRO A 72 12.78 4.81 0.09
N ASP A 73 13.43 3.81 0.70
CA ASP A 73 14.72 3.30 0.24
C ASP A 73 14.66 2.59 -1.12
N GLY A 74 13.47 2.21 -1.57
CA GLY A 74 13.27 1.49 -2.84
C GLY A 74 12.50 2.28 -3.90
N VAL A 75 11.98 3.48 -3.58
CA VAL A 75 11.06 4.18 -4.47
C VAL A 75 11.71 4.64 -5.77
N GLN A 76 12.96 5.06 -5.75
CA GLN A 76 13.64 5.53 -6.95
C GLN A 76 13.81 4.40 -7.96
N GLY A 77 14.31 3.24 -7.52
CA GLY A 77 14.42 2.06 -8.38
C GLY A 77 13.06 1.54 -8.87
N PHE A 78 12.02 1.68 -8.05
CA PHE A 78 10.65 1.36 -8.47
C PHE A 78 10.17 2.29 -9.58
N VAL A 79 10.33 3.61 -9.44
CA VAL A 79 9.92 4.60 -10.45
C VAL A 79 10.61 4.32 -11.78
N GLU A 80 11.94 4.16 -11.78
CA GLU A 80 12.72 3.86 -12.99
C GLU A 80 12.25 2.58 -13.69
N ALA A 81 12.00 1.52 -12.91
CA ALA A 81 11.51 0.25 -13.46
C ALA A 81 10.07 0.35 -13.98
N ALA A 82 9.22 1.12 -13.30
CA ALA A 82 7.82 1.31 -13.68
C ALA A 82 7.69 2.14 -14.98
N GLU A 83 8.48 3.22 -15.10
CA GLU A 83 8.58 4.01 -16.35
C GLU A 83 9.07 3.16 -17.51
N ALA A 84 10.14 2.39 -17.30
CA ALA A 84 10.70 1.50 -18.33
C ALA A 84 9.72 0.39 -18.76
N ALA A 85 8.87 -0.09 -17.85
CA ALA A 85 7.85 -1.09 -18.12
C ALA A 85 6.56 -0.50 -18.74
N GLY A 86 6.42 0.84 -18.81
CA GLY A 86 5.25 1.51 -19.32
C GLY A 86 4.03 1.43 -18.38
N VAL A 87 4.26 1.34 -17.07
CA VAL A 87 3.19 1.43 -16.06
C VAL A 87 2.49 2.78 -16.20
N ARG A 88 1.17 2.76 -16.28
CA ARG A 88 0.36 3.95 -16.52
C ARG A 88 -0.15 4.60 -15.24
N HIS A 89 -0.43 3.79 -14.21
CA HIS A 89 -1.02 4.30 -12.98
C HIS A 89 -0.49 3.58 -11.74
N VAL A 90 -0.09 4.35 -10.73
CA VAL A 90 0.35 3.86 -9.42
C VAL A 90 -0.62 4.31 -8.34
N VAL A 91 -1.24 3.36 -7.63
CA VAL A 91 -2.02 3.62 -6.42
C VAL A 91 -1.14 3.34 -5.20
N LEU A 92 -0.76 4.38 -4.50
CA LEU A 92 0.12 4.31 -3.33
C LEU A 92 -0.69 4.26 -2.03
N LEU A 93 -0.43 3.26 -1.20
CA LEU A 93 -0.81 3.29 0.21
C LEU A 93 0.16 4.21 0.96
N SER A 94 -0.27 5.44 1.17
CA SER A 94 0.45 6.50 1.87
C SER A 94 -0.02 6.61 3.33
N SER A 95 -0.08 7.80 3.92
CA SER A 95 -0.48 8.03 5.31
C SER A 95 -1.16 9.39 5.50
N ALA A 96 -2.22 9.43 6.30
CA ALA A 96 -2.85 10.69 6.73
C ALA A 96 -1.93 11.57 7.58
N SER A 97 -0.85 11.04 8.12
CA SER A 97 0.14 11.83 8.86
C SER A 97 0.75 12.97 8.04
N ILE A 98 0.73 12.86 6.70
CA ILE A 98 1.26 13.89 5.79
C ILE A 98 0.46 15.20 5.85
N VAL A 99 -0.84 15.10 6.08
CA VAL A 99 -1.75 16.25 6.14
C VAL A 99 -2.10 16.66 7.58
N ALA A 100 -1.52 15.99 8.57
CA ALA A 100 -1.71 16.32 9.98
C ALA A 100 -0.90 17.56 10.40
N PRO A 101 -1.37 18.33 11.39
CA PRO A 101 -0.55 19.38 12.00
C PRO A 101 0.80 18.83 12.47
N GLY A 102 1.91 19.53 12.17
CA GLY A 102 3.26 19.10 12.53
C GLY A 102 3.83 17.96 11.67
N ALA A 103 3.27 17.73 10.49
CA ALA A 103 3.72 16.68 9.57
C ALA A 103 5.22 16.75 9.25
N GLU A 104 5.78 17.96 9.15
CA GLU A 104 7.19 18.20 8.85
C GLU A 104 8.14 17.68 9.95
N GLN A 105 7.69 17.61 11.21
CA GLN A 105 8.46 17.03 12.32
C GLN A 105 8.19 15.52 12.50
N ASN A 106 7.14 14.99 11.90
CA ASN A 106 6.77 13.59 12.02
C ASN A 106 7.60 12.71 11.06
N PRO A 107 8.44 11.77 11.58
CA PRO A 107 9.26 10.90 10.73
C PRO A 107 8.43 10.06 9.75
N ILE A 108 7.25 9.58 10.16
CA ILE A 108 6.35 8.78 9.33
C ILE A 108 5.83 9.64 8.17
N ALA A 109 5.38 10.86 8.46
CA ALA A 109 4.91 11.78 7.44
C ALA A 109 6.01 12.10 6.40
N ARG A 110 7.24 12.38 6.87
CA ARG A 110 8.38 12.66 5.98
C ARG A 110 8.71 11.47 5.07
N GLN A 111 8.72 10.26 5.61
CA GLN A 111 9.00 9.05 4.83
C GLN A 111 7.93 8.81 3.74
N HIS A 112 6.65 8.92 4.10
CA HIS A 112 5.57 8.76 3.13
C HIS A 112 5.56 9.88 2.09
N ARG A 113 5.79 11.13 2.52
CA ARG A 113 5.86 12.27 1.59
C ARG A 113 7.03 12.16 0.60
N ALA A 114 8.15 11.61 1.02
CA ALA A 114 9.28 11.35 0.12
C ALA A 114 8.89 10.38 -1.02
N VAL A 115 8.11 9.35 -0.70
CA VAL A 115 7.60 8.39 -1.71
C VAL A 115 6.58 9.05 -2.63
N GLU A 116 5.61 9.82 -2.08
CA GLU A 116 4.66 10.57 -2.90
C GLU A 116 5.38 11.51 -3.88
N LEU A 117 6.36 12.28 -3.39
CA LEU A 117 7.13 13.20 -4.22
C LEU A 117 7.92 12.51 -5.34
N ALA A 118 8.45 11.32 -5.09
CA ALA A 118 9.14 10.56 -6.12
C ALA A 118 8.17 10.14 -7.25
N ILE A 119 6.98 9.69 -6.87
CA ILE A 119 5.94 9.28 -7.83
C ILE A 119 5.36 10.51 -8.56
N GLU A 120 5.08 11.62 -7.87
CA GLU A 120 4.60 12.86 -8.49
C GLU A 120 5.56 13.42 -9.55
N ARG A 121 6.86 13.19 -9.38
CA ARG A 121 7.91 13.66 -10.31
C ARG A 121 8.16 12.72 -11.49
N SER A 122 7.64 11.52 -11.40
CA SER A 122 7.66 10.55 -12.49
C SER A 122 6.64 10.88 -13.55
N GLY A 123 6.59 10.64 -14.68
CA GLY A 123 5.49 10.90 -15.62
C GLY A 123 4.30 9.95 -15.47
N ILE A 124 4.25 9.14 -14.42
CA ILE A 124 3.23 8.12 -14.18
C ILE A 124 2.03 8.75 -13.48
N ASP A 125 0.82 8.44 -13.93
CA ASP A 125 -0.40 8.81 -13.22
C ASP A 125 -0.42 8.18 -11.81
N TRP A 126 -0.96 8.90 -10.83
CA TRP A 126 -0.97 8.42 -9.46
C TRP A 126 -2.28 8.69 -8.74
N THR A 127 -2.55 7.86 -7.71
CA THR A 127 -3.57 8.10 -6.68
C THR A 127 -2.97 7.74 -5.32
N PHE A 128 -3.13 8.61 -4.32
CA PHE A 128 -2.64 8.35 -2.97
C PHE A 128 -3.78 8.05 -2.01
N ILE A 129 -3.73 6.88 -1.39
CA ILE A 129 -4.63 6.53 -0.29
C ILE A 129 -3.89 6.83 1.01
N ARG A 130 -4.44 7.76 1.80
CA ARG A 130 -3.84 8.26 3.04
C ARG A 130 -4.66 7.80 4.25
N PRO A 131 -4.49 6.54 4.70
CA PRO A 131 -5.21 6.05 5.87
C PRO A 131 -4.69 6.69 7.16
N GLY A 132 -5.61 6.75 8.13
CA GLY A 132 -5.29 7.03 9.52
C GLY A 132 -4.71 5.81 10.23
N MET A 133 -5.11 5.61 11.49
CA MET A 133 -4.65 4.51 12.31
C MET A 133 -5.22 3.17 11.82
N PHE A 134 -4.38 2.18 11.61
CA PHE A 134 -4.80 0.82 11.27
C PHE A 134 -5.47 0.13 12.46
N ALA A 135 -6.62 -0.49 12.23
CA ALA A 135 -7.32 -1.24 13.27
C ALA A 135 -6.46 -2.39 13.84
N THR A 136 -5.64 -3.06 13.01
CA THR A 136 -4.71 -4.08 13.48
C THR A 136 -3.66 -3.60 14.47
N ASN A 137 -3.37 -2.28 14.55
CA ASN A 137 -2.46 -1.75 15.56
C ASN A 137 -2.99 -1.97 16.98
N THR A 138 -4.31 -1.99 17.17
CA THR A 138 -4.94 -2.24 18.48
C THR A 138 -4.64 -3.65 18.99
N LEU A 139 -4.52 -4.62 18.07
CA LEU A 139 -4.12 -5.98 18.42
C LEU A 139 -2.68 -6.02 18.93
N TRP A 140 -1.74 -5.35 18.25
CA TRP A 140 -0.34 -5.34 18.67
C TRP A 140 -0.13 -4.64 20.01
N TRP A 141 -0.88 -3.55 20.27
CA TRP A 141 -0.71 -2.76 21.49
C TRP A 141 -1.42 -3.37 22.68
N TRP A 142 -2.59 -3.95 22.52
CA TRP A 142 -3.49 -4.25 23.63
C TRP A 142 -3.90 -5.70 23.77
N GLN A 143 -3.76 -6.54 22.74
CA GLN A 143 -4.23 -7.93 22.78
C GLN A 143 -3.69 -8.67 24.00
N ARG A 144 -2.38 -8.55 24.27
CA ARG A 144 -1.75 -9.27 25.39
C ARG A 144 -2.32 -8.80 26.73
N SER A 145 -2.35 -7.49 27.01
CA SER A 145 -2.84 -6.97 28.28
C SER A 145 -4.33 -7.24 28.50
N ILE A 146 -5.13 -7.22 27.42
CA ILE A 146 -6.55 -7.59 27.50
C ILE A 146 -6.69 -9.07 27.87
N GLN A 147 -5.95 -9.97 27.23
CA GLN A 147 -6.05 -11.40 27.45
C GLN A 147 -5.53 -11.85 28.84
N THR A 148 -4.48 -11.19 29.34
CA THR A 148 -3.84 -11.59 30.61
C THR A 148 -4.39 -10.87 31.82
N GLU A 149 -4.87 -9.65 31.68
CA GLU A 149 -5.21 -8.76 32.80
C GLU A 149 -6.60 -8.10 32.68
N GLY A 150 -7.25 -8.21 31.51
CA GLY A 150 -8.54 -7.57 31.23
C GLY A 150 -8.48 -6.05 31.12
N VAL A 151 -7.28 -5.47 30.87
CA VAL A 151 -7.09 -4.01 30.86
C VAL A 151 -6.43 -3.53 29.56
N VAL A 152 -6.76 -2.28 29.19
CA VAL A 152 -6.05 -1.49 28.18
C VAL A 152 -5.25 -0.40 28.90
N ARG A 153 -3.96 -0.32 28.60
CA ARG A 153 -3.08 0.76 29.10
C ARG A 153 -2.78 1.71 27.95
N ASN A 154 -3.22 2.96 28.11
CA ASN A 154 -2.94 4.02 27.14
C ASN A 154 -2.30 5.21 27.92
N PRO A 155 -1.12 5.69 27.50
CA PRO A 155 -0.48 6.85 28.14
C PRO A 155 -1.24 8.17 27.92
N TYR A 156 -2.18 8.19 26.97
CA TYR A 156 -3.01 9.35 26.65
C TYR A 156 -4.49 8.99 26.78
N PRO A 157 -5.05 8.99 28.00
CA PRO A 157 -6.40 8.47 28.27
C PRO A 157 -7.50 9.26 27.55
N ASP A 158 -7.28 10.55 27.28
CA ASP A 158 -8.24 11.42 26.61
C ASP A 158 -8.04 11.49 25.09
N ALA A 159 -7.04 10.78 24.53
CA ALA A 159 -6.80 10.78 23.12
C ALA A 159 -7.92 10.05 22.36
N GLN A 160 -8.46 10.72 21.36
CA GLN A 160 -9.44 10.12 20.46
C GLN A 160 -8.73 9.61 19.20
N THR A 161 -9.04 8.39 18.82
CA THR A 161 -8.53 7.77 17.59
C THR A 161 -9.67 7.16 16.81
N ALA A 162 -9.57 7.17 15.48
CA ALA A 162 -10.50 6.52 14.58
C ALA A 162 -9.76 5.39 13.82
N PRO A 163 -9.66 4.18 14.40
CA PRO A 163 -9.05 3.06 13.71
C PRO A 163 -9.86 2.66 12.49
N VAL A 164 -9.18 2.51 11.35
CA VAL A 164 -9.79 2.08 10.09
C VAL A 164 -9.42 0.63 9.84
N HIS A 165 -10.39 -0.19 9.45
CA HIS A 165 -10.10 -1.58 9.07
C HIS A 165 -9.39 -1.62 7.72
N GLU A 166 -8.43 -2.52 7.57
CA GLU A 166 -7.56 -2.59 6.40
C GLU A 166 -8.31 -2.91 5.10
N LYS A 167 -9.47 -3.55 5.19
CA LYS A 167 -10.37 -3.76 4.06
C LYS A 167 -10.98 -2.44 3.55
N ASP A 168 -11.28 -1.52 4.48
CA ASP A 168 -11.83 -0.21 4.13
C ASP A 168 -10.75 0.72 3.55
N MET A 169 -9.49 0.53 3.94
CA MET A 169 -8.35 1.17 3.28
C MET A 169 -8.10 0.63 1.86
N ALA A 170 -8.37 -0.66 1.66
CA ALA A 170 -8.20 -1.31 0.36
C ALA A 170 -9.30 -0.95 -0.64
N ALA A 171 -10.52 -0.69 -0.19
CA ALA A 171 -11.66 -0.40 -1.06
C ALA A 171 -11.39 0.79 -2.01
N PRO A 172 -10.98 1.98 -1.56
CA PRO A 172 -10.66 3.10 -2.45
C PRO A 172 -9.46 2.81 -3.35
N ALA A 173 -8.50 1.98 -2.92
CA ALA A 173 -7.40 1.56 -3.78
C ALA A 173 -7.87 0.66 -4.92
N VAL A 174 -8.80 -0.27 -4.65
CA VAL A 174 -9.41 -1.09 -5.71
C VAL A 174 -10.20 -0.24 -6.68
N THR A 175 -11.04 0.68 -6.18
CA THR A 175 -11.80 1.62 -7.03
C THR A 175 -10.86 2.42 -7.93
N ALA A 176 -9.78 3.00 -7.36
CA ALA A 176 -8.82 3.77 -8.15
C ALA A 176 -8.07 2.94 -9.21
N LEU A 177 -7.89 1.63 -8.98
CA LEU A 177 -7.27 0.71 -9.93
C LEU A 177 -8.25 0.16 -10.98
N THR A 178 -9.57 0.22 -10.76
CA THR A 178 -10.57 -0.39 -11.65
C THR A 178 -11.46 0.61 -12.37
N GLU A 179 -11.55 1.83 -11.85
CA GLU A 179 -12.41 2.88 -12.38
C GLU A 179 -11.58 4.11 -12.82
N PRO A 180 -11.98 4.83 -13.87
CA PRO A 180 -11.30 6.03 -14.33
C PRO A 180 -11.59 7.24 -13.42
N GLY A 181 -10.77 8.30 -13.53
CA GLY A 181 -11.05 9.59 -12.90
C GLY A 181 -10.42 9.79 -11.53
N HIS A 182 -9.52 8.91 -11.11
CA HIS A 182 -8.84 8.98 -9.81
C HIS A 182 -7.39 9.50 -9.90
N GLN A 183 -6.91 9.75 -11.11
CA GLN A 183 -5.54 10.21 -11.36
C GLN A 183 -5.31 11.61 -10.76
N GLY A 184 -4.14 11.84 -10.18
CA GLY A 184 -3.77 13.09 -9.53
C GLY A 184 -4.52 13.38 -8.22
N GLN A 185 -5.20 12.40 -7.65
CA GLN A 185 -6.00 12.57 -6.43
C GLN A 185 -5.36 11.90 -5.21
N ALA A 186 -5.58 12.52 -4.04
CA ALA A 186 -5.24 11.93 -2.75
C ALA A 186 -6.48 11.89 -1.86
N CYS A 187 -6.79 10.73 -1.31
CA CYS A 187 -7.92 10.56 -0.42
C CYS A 187 -7.47 10.13 0.98
N THR A 188 -8.02 10.76 2.01
CA THR A 188 -7.81 10.40 3.43
C THR A 188 -8.94 9.47 3.88
N VAL A 189 -8.58 8.37 4.55
CA VAL A 189 -9.49 7.30 4.97
C VAL A 189 -9.37 7.08 6.47
#